data_8a871b3f05c77b014b854101753603d7
#
_entry.id   8a871b3f05c77b014b854101753603d7
#
_cell.length_a   1.000
_cell.length_b   1.000
_cell.length_c   1.000
_cell.angle_alpha   90.00
_cell.angle_beta   90.00
_cell.angle_gamma   90.00
#
_symmetry.space_group_name_H-M   'P 1'
#
loop_
_entity.id
_entity.type
_entity.pdbx_description
1 polymer ?
#
loop_
_entity_poly.entity_id
_entity_poly.type
_entity_poly.pdbx_seq_one_letter_code
_entity_poly.pdbx_strand_id
1 'polypeptide(L)'
;MAKYKIFVDGSSGTTGLRIADRLAARDEFEILHISEADRKDVNARAAVINQSDLSFLCLPDAAAREVVPLLRPDVRILDTSTAHRTAPDWVYGLPELHGKRDALRTANRVAVPGCYATGFITLVAPLVELGLLAADYPLTCHGLSGYSGAGKSGIAQYRDPERDIAFESPRPYGLTLDHKHLPEMQKICGLAEPPVFCPIVDDYYCGMEVTVPLRLDLVGHSAEELAIALQEYYAGETMIKVHALGTAPKFLPANTLAGKDTLEIYPTVSPDGKRMLLISLLDNLGKGSSGAAVRCMNIMLGLEETKGLEL
;
A
#
# COMPACT_ATOMS: atom_id res chain seq x y z
N MET A 1 -18.26 -22.96 14.72
CA MET A 1 -18.72 -22.07 13.65
C MET A 1 -18.16 -22.56 12.34
N ALA A 2 -18.85 -22.37 11.21
CA ALA A 2 -18.27 -22.66 9.90
C ALA A 2 -17.05 -21.76 9.69
N LYS A 3 -15.97 -22.33 9.13
CA LYS A 3 -14.76 -21.58 8.82
C LYS A 3 -14.93 -20.90 7.46
N TYR A 4 -14.35 -19.69 7.32
CA TYR A 4 -14.25 -19.04 6.00
C TYR A 4 -13.20 -19.77 5.15
N LYS A 5 -13.56 -20.09 3.92
CA LYS A 5 -12.65 -20.67 2.93
C LYS A 5 -11.85 -19.58 2.26
N ILE A 6 -10.55 -19.55 2.49
CA ILE A 6 -9.63 -18.55 1.96
C ILE A 6 -8.64 -19.21 1.00
N PHE A 7 -8.41 -18.59 -0.14
CA PHE A 7 -7.36 -19.01 -1.06
C PHE A 7 -6.34 -17.88 -1.29
N VAL A 8 -5.06 -18.22 -1.30
CA VAL A 8 -3.96 -17.29 -1.61
C VAL A 8 -3.30 -17.75 -2.90
N ASP A 9 -3.75 -17.19 -4.03
CA ASP A 9 -3.16 -17.44 -5.34
C ASP A 9 -1.81 -16.71 -5.45
N GLY A 10 -0.74 -17.45 -5.71
CA GLY A 10 0.62 -16.92 -5.67
C GLY A 10 1.25 -16.87 -4.26
N SER A 11 0.85 -17.77 -3.35
CA SER A 11 1.37 -17.89 -1.98
C SER A 11 2.89 -18.06 -1.88
N SER A 12 3.56 -18.47 -2.95
CA SER A 12 5.02 -18.56 -3.00
C SER A 12 5.73 -17.21 -3.22
N GLY A 13 5.04 -16.13 -3.60
CA GLY A 13 5.58 -14.77 -3.74
C GLY A 13 5.84 -14.10 -2.39
N THR A 14 6.56 -12.95 -2.37
CA THR A 14 6.89 -12.25 -1.11
C THR A 14 5.63 -11.83 -0.34
N THR A 15 4.68 -11.18 -1.01
CA THR A 15 3.40 -10.74 -0.41
C THR A 15 2.52 -11.94 -0.07
N GLY A 16 2.38 -12.91 -1.00
CA GLY A 16 1.54 -14.08 -0.78
C GLY A 16 2.00 -14.97 0.37
N LEU A 17 3.31 -15.16 0.52
CA LEU A 17 3.88 -15.91 1.64
C LEU A 17 3.55 -15.24 2.98
N ARG A 18 3.74 -13.93 3.10
CA ARG A 18 3.40 -13.19 4.31
C ARG A 18 1.91 -13.23 4.65
N ILE A 19 1.04 -13.15 3.64
CA ILE A 19 -0.41 -13.31 3.85
C ILE A 19 -0.69 -14.73 4.35
N ALA A 20 -0.15 -15.77 3.70
CA ALA A 20 -0.34 -17.15 4.11
C ALA A 20 0.13 -17.41 5.56
N ASP A 21 1.30 -16.89 5.95
CA ASP A 21 1.83 -17.01 7.31
C ASP A 21 0.90 -16.35 8.35
N ARG A 22 0.36 -15.15 8.06
CA ARG A 22 -0.60 -14.46 8.94
C ARG A 22 -1.92 -15.20 9.10
N LEU A 23 -2.36 -15.88 8.04
CA LEU A 23 -3.62 -16.64 8.06
C LEU A 23 -3.48 -18.01 8.73
N ALA A 24 -2.30 -18.64 8.66
CA ALA A 24 -2.06 -19.97 9.20
C ALA A 24 -2.28 -20.06 10.73
N ALA A 25 -2.11 -18.94 11.45
CA ALA A 25 -2.33 -18.86 12.90
C ALA A 25 -3.79 -18.55 13.28
N ARG A 26 -4.73 -18.51 12.32
CA ARG A 26 -6.11 -18.06 12.53
C ARG A 26 -7.11 -19.20 12.36
N ASP A 27 -7.71 -19.64 13.47
CA ASP A 27 -8.60 -20.82 13.54
C ASP A 27 -9.93 -20.64 12.77
N GLU A 28 -10.34 -19.39 12.47
CA GLU A 28 -11.56 -19.09 11.74
C GLU A 28 -11.46 -19.33 10.24
N PHE A 29 -10.25 -19.66 9.73
CA PHE A 29 -10.02 -19.90 8.31
C PHE A 29 -9.75 -21.37 7.97
N GLU A 30 -10.27 -21.79 6.82
CA GLU A 30 -9.90 -23.00 6.08
C GLU A 30 -9.13 -22.55 4.84
N ILE A 31 -7.83 -22.86 4.78
CA ILE A 31 -6.99 -22.45 3.65
C ILE A 31 -7.14 -23.48 2.53
N LEU A 32 -7.64 -23.02 1.38
CA LEU A 32 -7.72 -23.84 0.17
C LEU A 32 -6.34 -23.93 -0.49
N HIS A 33 -6.08 -25.06 -1.12
CA HIS A 33 -4.82 -25.34 -1.80
C HIS A 33 -5.06 -25.73 -3.26
N ILE A 34 -4.10 -25.41 -4.11
CA ILE A 34 -4.01 -25.88 -5.50
C ILE A 34 -2.76 -26.75 -5.64
N SER A 35 -2.82 -27.79 -6.47
CA SER A 35 -1.66 -28.64 -6.70
C SER A 35 -0.53 -27.87 -7.40
N GLU A 36 0.70 -28.28 -7.18
CA GLU A 36 1.88 -27.68 -7.85
C GLU A 36 1.79 -27.83 -9.39
N ALA A 37 1.19 -28.93 -9.86
CA ALA A 37 0.99 -29.17 -11.29
C ALA A 37 -0.03 -28.19 -11.91
N ASP A 38 -1.08 -27.83 -11.16
CA ASP A 38 -2.19 -27.04 -11.66
C ASP A 38 -2.04 -25.53 -11.42
N ARG A 39 -1.08 -25.10 -10.61
CA ARG A 39 -0.90 -23.68 -10.20
C ARG A 39 -0.71 -22.69 -11.35
N LYS A 40 -0.32 -23.16 -12.55
CA LYS A 40 -0.17 -22.34 -13.76
C LYS A 40 -1.40 -22.42 -14.68
N ASP A 41 -2.29 -23.37 -14.45
CA ASP A 41 -3.54 -23.49 -15.22
C ASP A 41 -4.57 -22.47 -14.70
N VAL A 42 -4.94 -21.54 -15.56
CA VAL A 42 -5.89 -20.48 -15.23
C VAL A 42 -7.27 -21.01 -14.85
N ASN A 43 -7.74 -22.11 -15.50
CA ASN A 43 -9.04 -22.70 -15.20
C ASN A 43 -9.02 -23.43 -13.86
N ALA A 44 -7.95 -24.15 -13.54
CA ALA A 44 -7.78 -24.79 -12.24
C ALA A 44 -7.74 -23.74 -11.11
N ARG A 45 -7.02 -22.63 -11.31
CA ARG A 45 -7.00 -21.50 -10.37
C ARG A 45 -8.39 -20.89 -10.19
N ALA A 46 -9.09 -20.60 -11.29
CA ALA A 46 -10.45 -20.08 -11.25
C ALA A 46 -11.41 -21.02 -10.51
N ALA A 47 -11.27 -22.33 -10.69
CA ALA A 47 -12.10 -23.34 -10.01
C ALA A 47 -11.90 -23.28 -8.48
N VAL A 48 -10.66 -23.14 -7.98
CA VAL A 48 -10.39 -23.01 -6.55
C VAL A 48 -10.89 -21.67 -6.00
N ILE A 49 -10.63 -20.57 -6.72
CA ILE A 49 -11.11 -19.24 -6.35
C ILE A 49 -12.64 -19.22 -6.22
N ASN A 50 -13.34 -19.83 -7.18
CA ASN A 50 -14.81 -19.89 -7.19
C ASN A 50 -15.41 -20.75 -6.05
N GLN A 51 -14.59 -21.54 -5.33
CA GLN A 51 -15.01 -22.31 -4.15
C GLN A 51 -14.71 -21.58 -2.84
N SER A 52 -13.94 -20.48 -2.88
CA SER A 52 -13.59 -19.70 -1.70
C SER A 52 -14.67 -18.69 -1.33
N ASP A 53 -14.68 -18.27 -0.07
CA ASP A 53 -15.44 -17.12 0.42
C ASP A 53 -14.69 -15.82 0.09
N LEU A 54 -13.34 -15.87 0.07
CA LEU A 54 -12.48 -14.78 -0.34
C LEU A 54 -11.13 -15.32 -0.84
N SER A 55 -10.60 -14.72 -1.91
CA SER A 55 -9.27 -15.05 -2.43
C SER A 55 -8.37 -13.84 -2.56
N PHE A 56 -7.09 -14.03 -2.26
CA PHE A 56 -6.04 -13.06 -2.55
C PHE A 56 -5.38 -13.43 -3.89
N LEU A 57 -5.23 -12.45 -4.79
CA LEU A 57 -4.44 -12.56 -6.01
C LEU A 57 -3.08 -11.91 -5.76
N CYS A 58 -2.05 -12.72 -5.50
CA CYS A 58 -0.66 -12.30 -5.31
C CYS A 58 0.16 -12.63 -6.57
N LEU A 59 -0.30 -12.16 -7.70
CA LEU A 59 0.10 -12.55 -9.05
C LEU A 59 0.74 -11.40 -9.81
N PRO A 60 1.51 -11.68 -10.88
CA PRO A 60 1.81 -10.67 -11.90
C PRO A 60 0.52 -10.14 -12.56
N ASP A 61 0.54 -8.88 -12.99
CA ASP A 61 -0.62 -8.18 -13.54
C ASP A 61 -1.32 -8.95 -14.68
N ALA A 62 -0.54 -9.54 -15.60
CA ALA A 62 -1.10 -10.33 -16.71
C ALA A 62 -1.92 -11.52 -16.19
N ALA A 63 -1.40 -12.25 -15.22
CA ALA A 63 -2.08 -13.41 -14.65
C ALA A 63 -3.32 -13.04 -13.82
N ALA A 64 -3.29 -11.87 -13.15
CA ALA A 64 -4.47 -11.34 -12.47
C ALA A 64 -5.57 -10.97 -13.48
N ARG A 65 -5.22 -10.28 -14.57
CA ARG A 65 -6.17 -9.93 -15.65
C ARG A 65 -6.74 -11.16 -16.36
N GLU A 66 -5.96 -12.24 -16.47
CA GLU A 66 -6.39 -13.47 -17.14
C GLU A 66 -7.42 -14.24 -16.31
N VAL A 67 -7.24 -14.33 -14.98
CA VAL A 67 -8.12 -15.14 -14.13
C VAL A 67 -9.43 -14.44 -13.77
N VAL A 68 -9.43 -13.12 -13.59
CA VAL A 68 -10.61 -12.37 -13.12
C VAL A 68 -11.87 -12.57 -13.99
N PRO A 69 -11.81 -12.59 -15.33
CA PRO A 69 -12.99 -12.83 -16.18
C PRO A 69 -13.64 -14.21 -16.01
N LEU A 70 -12.92 -15.19 -15.44
CA LEU A 70 -13.41 -16.56 -15.24
C LEU A 70 -14.08 -16.74 -13.87
N LEU A 71 -14.09 -15.69 -13.04
CA LEU A 71 -14.59 -15.75 -11.69
C LEU A 71 -16.08 -15.39 -11.62
N ARG A 72 -16.79 -16.07 -10.71
CA ARG A 72 -18.16 -15.69 -10.40
C ARG A 72 -18.24 -14.23 -9.92
N PRO A 73 -19.30 -13.50 -10.23
CA PRO A 73 -19.45 -12.10 -9.79
C PRO A 73 -19.46 -11.91 -8.27
N ASP A 74 -19.95 -12.91 -7.54
CA ASP A 74 -20.18 -12.87 -6.10
C ASP A 74 -18.98 -13.32 -5.26
N VAL A 75 -17.93 -13.95 -5.85
CA VAL A 75 -16.73 -14.33 -5.11
C VAL A 75 -15.93 -13.08 -4.76
N ARG A 76 -15.45 -12.99 -3.51
CA ARG A 76 -14.68 -11.85 -3.02
C ARG A 76 -13.20 -11.98 -3.38
N ILE A 77 -12.63 -10.93 -3.95
CA ILE A 77 -11.25 -10.88 -4.43
C ILE A 77 -10.52 -9.67 -3.84
N LEU A 78 -9.32 -9.93 -3.33
CA LEU A 78 -8.30 -8.94 -2.98
C LEU A 78 -7.13 -9.07 -3.94
N ASP A 79 -6.96 -8.14 -4.88
CA ASP A 79 -5.85 -8.14 -5.83
C ASP A 79 -4.70 -7.26 -5.33
N THR A 80 -3.53 -7.85 -5.12
CA THR A 80 -2.32 -7.13 -4.69
C THR A 80 -1.45 -6.65 -5.86
N SER A 81 -1.80 -7.02 -7.09
CA SER A 81 -1.14 -6.54 -8.31
C SER A 81 -1.50 -5.08 -8.64
N THR A 82 -0.87 -4.51 -9.65
CA THR A 82 -1.25 -3.17 -10.14
C THR A 82 -2.40 -3.22 -11.16
N ALA A 83 -2.83 -4.42 -11.56
CA ALA A 83 -3.76 -4.64 -12.66
C ALA A 83 -5.09 -3.90 -12.51
N HIS A 84 -5.62 -3.78 -11.29
CA HIS A 84 -6.98 -3.30 -11.05
C HIS A 84 -7.06 -2.06 -10.14
N ARG A 85 -5.93 -1.47 -9.71
CA ARG A 85 -5.91 -0.34 -8.76
C ARG A 85 -6.63 0.91 -9.26
N THR A 86 -6.73 1.05 -10.56
CA THR A 86 -7.43 2.17 -11.22
C THR A 86 -8.67 1.73 -11.99
N ALA A 87 -9.09 0.47 -11.90
CA ALA A 87 -10.29 -0.02 -12.54
C ALA A 87 -11.56 0.56 -11.86
N PRO A 88 -12.60 0.93 -12.63
CA PRO A 88 -13.76 1.65 -12.08
C PRO A 88 -14.66 0.76 -11.21
N ASP A 89 -14.65 -0.55 -11.43
CA ASP A 89 -15.44 -1.58 -10.76
C ASP A 89 -14.71 -2.23 -9.56
N TRP A 90 -13.53 -1.69 -9.19
CA TRP A 90 -12.74 -2.14 -8.05
C TRP A 90 -12.70 -1.08 -6.95
N VAL A 91 -12.97 -1.49 -5.72
CA VAL A 91 -12.77 -0.62 -4.56
C VAL A 91 -11.28 -0.55 -4.22
N TYR A 92 -10.77 0.66 -4.07
CA TYR A 92 -9.38 0.84 -3.64
C TYR A 92 -9.22 0.55 -2.15
N GLY A 93 -8.34 -0.37 -1.78
CA GLY A 93 -8.20 -0.98 -0.46
C GLY A 93 -7.44 -0.13 0.57
N LEU A 94 -7.81 1.13 0.71
CA LEU A 94 -7.29 2.05 1.73
C LEU A 94 -8.46 2.57 2.59
N PRO A 95 -8.86 1.82 3.63
CA PRO A 95 -10.08 2.10 4.40
C PRO A 95 -10.08 3.43 5.15
N GLU A 96 -8.91 4.05 5.34
CA GLU A 96 -8.76 5.34 6.01
C GLU A 96 -9.19 6.53 5.15
N LEU A 97 -9.35 6.36 3.84
CA LEU A 97 -9.94 7.39 2.99
C LEU A 97 -11.46 7.41 3.16
N HIS A 98 -12.06 8.60 3.11
CA HIS A 98 -13.51 8.78 3.31
C HIS A 98 -14.34 7.87 2.41
N GLY A 99 -15.34 7.19 3.00
CA GLY A 99 -16.24 6.27 2.32
C GLY A 99 -15.64 4.92 1.90
N LYS A 100 -14.31 4.73 1.94
CA LYS A 100 -13.68 3.48 1.50
C LYS A 100 -13.96 2.31 2.44
N ARG A 101 -13.98 2.54 3.77
CA ARG A 101 -14.32 1.49 4.74
C ARG A 101 -15.72 0.92 4.51
N ASP A 102 -16.72 1.76 4.28
CA ASP A 102 -18.09 1.29 4.01
C ASP A 102 -18.19 0.58 2.65
N ALA A 103 -17.51 1.10 1.63
CA ALA A 103 -17.43 0.45 0.34
C ALA A 103 -16.79 -0.95 0.43
N LEU A 104 -15.74 -1.13 1.25
CA LEU A 104 -15.07 -2.41 1.45
C LEU A 104 -15.98 -3.48 2.07
N ARG A 105 -16.91 -3.09 2.96
CA ARG A 105 -17.83 -4.04 3.61
C ARG A 105 -18.71 -4.79 2.63
N THR A 106 -19.03 -4.18 1.51
CA THR A 106 -19.94 -4.74 0.50
C THR A 106 -19.26 -5.11 -0.82
N ALA A 107 -17.96 -4.80 -0.95
CA ALA A 107 -17.22 -5.04 -2.18
C ALA A 107 -16.96 -6.53 -2.44
N ASN A 108 -17.06 -6.94 -3.71
CA ASN A 108 -16.57 -8.22 -4.19
C ASN A 108 -15.21 -8.11 -4.88
N ARG A 109 -14.79 -6.92 -5.26
CA ARG A 109 -13.54 -6.64 -5.97
C ARG A 109 -12.80 -5.52 -5.26
N VAL A 110 -11.64 -5.82 -4.70
CA VAL A 110 -10.81 -4.86 -3.97
C VAL A 110 -9.39 -4.90 -4.50
N ALA A 111 -8.85 -3.74 -4.87
CA ALA A 111 -7.46 -3.57 -5.28
C ALA A 111 -6.63 -3.05 -4.11
N VAL A 112 -5.66 -3.84 -3.67
CA VAL A 112 -4.76 -3.48 -2.57
C VAL A 112 -3.73 -2.46 -3.05
N PRO A 113 -3.51 -1.35 -2.32
CA PRO A 113 -2.56 -0.31 -2.67
C PRO A 113 -1.12 -0.79 -2.86
N GLY A 114 -0.34 -0.06 -3.68
CA GLY A 114 1.11 -0.19 -3.69
C GLY A 114 1.76 0.53 -2.51
N CYS A 115 2.94 0.08 -2.09
CA CYS A 115 3.58 0.60 -0.88
C CYS A 115 3.91 2.10 -0.96
N TYR A 116 4.57 2.56 -2.03
CA TYR A 116 4.83 4.00 -2.22
C TYR A 116 3.53 4.80 -2.39
N ALA A 117 2.57 4.23 -3.11
CA ALA A 117 1.27 4.87 -3.29
C ALA A 117 0.53 5.01 -1.97
N THR A 118 0.59 4.02 -1.07
CA THR A 118 0.03 4.13 0.28
C THR A 118 0.61 5.34 1.01
N GLY A 119 1.94 5.48 1.04
CA GLY A 119 2.60 6.63 1.69
C GLY A 119 2.22 7.96 1.06
N PHE A 120 2.22 8.06 -0.27
CA PHE A 120 1.88 9.28 -0.99
C PHE A 120 0.40 9.67 -0.84
N ILE A 121 -0.50 8.72 -1.06
CA ILE A 121 -1.96 8.97 -1.05
C ILE A 121 -2.42 9.41 0.33
N THR A 122 -1.87 8.84 1.41
CA THR A 122 -2.21 9.26 2.78
C THR A 122 -1.76 10.68 3.11
N LEU A 123 -0.78 11.24 2.40
CA LEU A 123 -0.35 12.64 2.55
C LEU A 123 -1.16 13.61 1.69
N VAL A 124 -1.54 13.19 0.48
CA VAL A 124 -2.03 14.10 -0.56
C VAL A 124 -3.55 14.05 -0.73
N ALA A 125 -4.14 12.83 -0.75
CA ALA A 125 -5.58 12.70 -1.02
C ALA A 125 -6.47 13.49 -0.05
N PRO A 126 -6.23 13.50 1.28
CA PRO A 126 -7.03 14.32 2.20
C PRO A 126 -6.99 15.82 1.88
N LEU A 127 -5.79 16.34 1.55
CA LEU A 127 -5.63 17.75 1.28
C LEU A 127 -6.30 18.19 -0.03
N VAL A 128 -6.28 17.34 -1.05
CA VAL A 128 -6.99 17.60 -2.31
C VAL A 128 -8.50 17.48 -2.10
N GLU A 129 -8.97 16.46 -1.38
CA GLU A 129 -10.38 16.26 -1.06
C GLU A 129 -10.98 17.44 -0.28
N LEU A 130 -10.21 18.00 0.66
CA LEU A 130 -10.61 19.15 1.48
C LEU A 130 -10.44 20.51 0.76
N GLY A 131 -9.91 20.50 -0.48
CA GLY A 131 -9.66 21.71 -1.24
C GLY A 131 -8.48 22.57 -0.74
N LEU A 132 -7.62 21.99 0.13
CA LEU A 132 -6.44 22.66 0.67
C LEU A 132 -5.20 22.52 -0.22
N LEU A 133 -5.23 21.59 -1.17
CA LEU A 133 -4.20 21.41 -2.19
C LEU A 133 -4.88 21.30 -3.55
N ALA A 134 -4.48 22.19 -4.48
CA ALA A 134 -5.05 22.19 -5.83
C ALA A 134 -4.69 20.92 -6.59
N ALA A 135 -5.63 20.37 -7.37
CA ALA A 135 -5.42 19.14 -8.13
C ALA A 135 -4.33 19.28 -9.22
N ASP A 136 -4.03 20.49 -9.65
CA ASP A 136 -3.01 20.85 -10.63
C ASP A 136 -1.71 21.36 -9.99
N TYR A 137 -1.57 21.27 -8.65
CA TYR A 137 -0.33 21.62 -7.98
C TYR A 137 0.82 20.72 -8.50
N PRO A 138 1.99 21.29 -8.87
CA PRO A 138 3.11 20.52 -9.44
C PRO A 138 3.82 19.67 -8.37
N LEU A 139 3.22 18.56 -8.02
CA LEU A 139 3.70 17.65 -6.98
C LEU A 139 5.00 16.97 -7.38
N THR A 140 5.91 16.91 -6.42
CA THR A 140 7.09 16.05 -6.42
C THR A 140 7.03 15.10 -5.24
N CYS A 141 7.63 13.94 -5.38
CA CYS A 141 7.65 12.93 -4.32
C CYS A 141 8.93 12.11 -4.42
N HIS A 142 9.59 11.85 -3.33
CA HIS A 142 10.58 10.80 -3.26
C HIS A 142 10.19 9.76 -2.19
N GLY A 143 10.70 8.56 -2.33
CA GLY A 143 10.45 7.53 -1.34
C GLY A 143 11.63 6.57 -1.22
N LEU A 144 12.06 6.32 0.00
CA LEU A 144 13.09 5.34 0.32
C LEU A 144 12.42 4.04 0.77
N SER A 145 12.85 2.91 0.20
CA SER A 145 12.30 1.60 0.52
C SER A 145 13.39 0.58 0.78
N GLY A 146 13.16 -0.27 1.77
CA GLY A 146 13.92 -1.49 1.91
C GLY A 146 13.79 -2.40 0.69
N TYR A 147 14.83 -3.21 0.42
CA TYR A 147 14.93 -4.04 -0.77
C TYR A 147 13.90 -5.19 -0.87
N SER A 148 13.17 -5.48 0.18
CA SER A 148 12.13 -6.50 0.16
C SER A 148 11.01 -6.20 -0.84
N GLY A 149 10.80 -4.91 -1.18
CA GLY A 149 9.85 -4.47 -2.21
C GLY A 149 10.20 -4.91 -3.62
N ALA A 150 11.46 -5.25 -3.90
CA ALA A 150 11.93 -5.75 -5.19
C ALA A 150 11.56 -7.24 -5.45
N GLY A 151 10.84 -7.89 -4.53
CA GLY A 151 10.44 -9.29 -4.64
C GLY A 151 11.62 -10.27 -4.47
N LYS A 152 11.37 -11.56 -4.70
CA LYS A 152 12.35 -12.64 -4.47
C LYS A 152 13.67 -12.42 -5.19
N SER A 153 13.63 -12.01 -6.44
CA SER A 153 14.83 -11.79 -7.25
C SER A 153 15.70 -10.65 -6.70
N GLY A 154 15.08 -9.51 -6.36
CA GLY A 154 15.79 -8.39 -5.74
C GLY A 154 16.34 -8.74 -4.37
N ILE A 155 15.56 -9.44 -3.53
CA ILE A 155 16.02 -9.91 -2.22
C ILE A 155 17.25 -10.81 -2.37
N ALA A 156 17.26 -11.73 -3.34
CA ALA A 156 18.39 -12.61 -3.60
C ALA A 156 19.66 -11.81 -3.98
N GLN A 157 19.52 -10.78 -4.83
CA GLN A 157 20.65 -9.93 -5.21
C GLN A 157 21.24 -9.16 -4.02
N TYR A 158 20.39 -8.61 -3.13
CA TYR A 158 20.86 -7.91 -1.94
C TYR A 158 21.50 -8.83 -0.91
N ARG A 159 21.12 -10.11 -0.87
CA ARG A 159 21.65 -11.11 0.06
C ARG A 159 22.82 -11.92 -0.50
N ASP A 160 23.20 -11.71 -1.74
CA ASP A 160 24.35 -12.37 -2.35
C ASP A 160 25.63 -11.87 -1.66
N PRO A 161 26.46 -12.76 -1.07
CA PRO A 161 27.72 -12.36 -0.45
C PRO A 161 28.73 -11.80 -1.47
N GLU A 162 28.58 -12.10 -2.76
CA GLU A 162 29.44 -11.60 -3.84
C GLU A 162 28.81 -10.39 -4.56
N ARG A 163 27.80 -9.74 -3.97
CA ARG A 163 27.11 -8.58 -4.57
C ARG A 163 28.07 -7.41 -4.83
N ASP A 164 27.79 -6.64 -5.86
CA ASP A 164 28.50 -5.41 -6.16
C ASP A 164 28.35 -4.39 -5.02
N ILE A 165 29.40 -3.63 -4.74
CA ILE A 165 29.42 -2.58 -3.71
C ILE A 165 28.32 -1.52 -3.92
N ALA A 166 27.86 -1.34 -5.15
CA ALA A 166 26.73 -0.44 -5.45
C ALA A 166 25.43 -0.80 -4.71
N PHE A 167 25.27 -2.05 -4.23
CA PHE A 167 24.14 -2.46 -3.41
C PHE A 167 24.18 -1.91 -1.97
N GLU A 168 25.32 -1.43 -1.50
CA GLU A 168 25.49 -0.83 -0.16
C GLU A 168 25.05 0.65 -0.11
N SER A 169 24.64 1.21 -1.24
CA SER A 169 24.24 2.61 -1.37
C SER A 169 22.77 2.75 -1.78
N PRO A 170 22.06 3.80 -1.30
CA PRO A 170 20.75 4.15 -1.81
C PRO A 170 20.77 4.34 -3.34
N ARG A 171 19.88 3.68 -4.05
CA ARG A 171 19.84 3.71 -5.52
C ARG A 171 18.49 4.18 -6.03
N PRO A 172 18.40 5.37 -6.68
CA PRO A 172 17.23 5.75 -7.46
C PRO A 172 16.99 4.76 -8.60
N TYR A 173 15.74 4.44 -8.86
CA TYR A 173 15.34 3.57 -9.97
C TYR A 173 14.07 4.12 -10.64
N GLY A 174 13.56 3.46 -11.69
CA GLY A 174 12.41 3.99 -12.43
C GLY A 174 12.73 5.33 -13.11
N LEU A 175 13.97 5.48 -13.62
CA LEU A 175 14.48 6.74 -14.16
C LEU A 175 13.84 7.15 -15.50
N THR A 176 12.97 6.30 -16.04
CA THR A 176 12.08 6.63 -17.18
C THR A 176 10.84 7.41 -16.78
N LEU A 177 10.63 7.63 -15.46
CA LEU A 177 9.51 8.37 -14.88
C LEU A 177 8.13 7.77 -15.20
N ASP A 178 8.07 6.45 -15.39
CA ASP A 178 6.86 5.68 -15.72
C ASP A 178 6.54 4.61 -14.65
N HIS A 179 6.88 4.88 -13.40
CA HIS A 179 6.70 3.91 -12.31
C HIS A 179 5.24 3.47 -12.20
N LYS A 180 5.02 2.16 -12.05
CA LYS A 180 3.70 1.50 -12.00
C LYS A 180 2.73 2.01 -10.91
N HIS A 181 3.21 2.77 -9.92
CA HIS A 181 2.35 3.40 -8.89
C HIS A 181 1.84 4.78 -9.29
N LEU A 182 2.35 5.40 -10.34
CA LEU A 182 1.91 6.74 -10.76
C LEU A 182 0.41 6.81 -11.11
N PRO A 183 -0.17 5.84 -11.85
CA PRO A 183 -1.60 5.88 -12.17
C PRO A 183 -2.50 5.84 -10.94
N GLU A 184 -2.15 5.05 -9.90
CA GLU A 184 -2.94 5.01 -8.66
C GLU A 184 -2.75 6.27 -7.82
N MET A 185 -1.53 6.82 -7.73
CA MET A 185 -1.26 8.10 -7.06
C MET A 185 -2.09 9.24 -7.67
N GLN A 186 -2.09 9.35 -9.00
CA GLN A 186 -2.84 10.35 -9.72
C GLN A 186 -4.35 10.18 -9.53
N LYS A 187 -4.88 9.00 -9.82
CA LYS A 187 -6.33 8.75 -9.83
C LYS A 187 -6.95 8.85 -8.44
N ILE A 188 -6.33 8.25 -7.44
CA ILE A 188 -6.90 8.18 -6.09
C ILE A 188 -6.86 9.54 -5.39
N CYS A 189 -5.81 10.34 -5.65
CA CYS A 189 -5.74 11.71 -5.14
C CYS A 189 -6.54 12.73 -5.99
N GLY A 190 -7.08 12.34 -7.15
CA GLY A 190 -7.79 13.27 -8.04
C GLY A 190 -6.91 14.32 -8.69
N LEU A 191 -5.62 14.01 -8.92
CA LEU A 191 -4.66 14.94 -9.50
C LEU A 191 -4.83 15.09 -11.03
N ALA A 192 -4.64 16.29 -11.54
CA ALA A 192 -4.63 16.56 -12.98
C ALA A 192 -3.47 15.84 -13.67
N GLU A 193 -2.28 15.86 -13.06
CA GLU A 193 -1.07 15.22 -13.56
C GLU A 193 -0.44 14.31 -12.49
N PRO A 194 0.27 13.25 -12.86
CA PRO A 194 1.00 12.42 -11.90
C PRO A 194 2.16 13.23 -11.27
N PRO A 195 2.55 12.92 -10.01
CA PRO A 195 3.71 13.58 -9.39
C PRO A 195 5.01 13.20 -10.10
N VAL A 196 6.01 14.11 -10.06
CA VAL A 196 7.40 13.73 -10.37
C VAL A 196 7.89 12.85 -9.22
N PHE A 197 7.99 11.55 -9.45
CA PHE A 197 8.29 10.55 -8.43
C PHE A 197 9.70 9.99 -8.58
N CYS A 198 10.48 10.04 -7.50
CA CYS A 198 11.81 9.46 -7.40
C CYS A 198 11.82 8.30 -6.38
N PRO A 199 11.59 7.05 -6.79
CA PRO A 199 11.73 5.90 -5.93
C PRO A 199 13.20 5.54 -5.71
N ILE A 200 13.57 5.22 -4.46
CA ILE A 200 14.91 4.87 -4.04
C ILE A 200 14.85 3.56 -3.25
N VAL A 201 15.69 2.60 -3.62
CA VAL A 201 15.89 1.36 -2.86
C VAL A 201 17.22 1.42 -2.12
N ASP A 202 17.22 0.93 -0.86
CA ASP A 202 18.39 1.00 0.00
C ASP A 202 18.65 -0.35 0.71
N ASP A 203 19.86 -0.50 1.28
CA ASP A 203 20.37 -1.74 1.87
C ASP A 203 19.84 -1.99 3.29
N TYR A 204 18.52 -2.00 3.42
CA TYR A 204 17.81 -2.57 4.58
C TYR A 204 16.63 -3.40 4.09
N TYR A 205 16.22 -4.38 4.88
CA TYR A 205 15.24 -5.37 4.39
C TYR A 205 13.85 -4.78 4.16
N CYS A 206 13.25 -4.15 5.16
CA CYS A 206 11.90 -3.59 5.08
C CYS A 206 11.79 -2.27 5.85
N GLY A 207 10.73 -1.55 5.59
CA GLY A 207 10.50 -0.17 6.01
C GLY A 207 10.49 0.76 4.81
N MET A 208 9.83 1.89 4.94
CA MET A 208 9.64 2.86 3.86
C MET A 208 9.39 4.26 4.42
N GLU A 209 9.97 5.22 3.76
CA GLU A 209 9.69 6.64 3.93
C GLU A 209 9.19 7.20 2.61
N VAL A 210 8.15 8.07 2.65
CA VAL A 210 7.69 8.83 1.49
C VAL A 210 7.57 10.29 1.88
N THR A 211 8.27 11.18 1.17
CA THR A 211 8.26 12.62 1.40
C THR A 211 7.67 13.37 0.20
N VAL A 212 6.75 14.28 0.50
CA VAL A 212 6.16 15.23 -0.43
C VAL A 212 6.55 16.65 -0.01
N PRO A 213 7.48 17.31 -0.73
CA PRO A 213 7.83 18.70 -0.50
C PRO A 213 6.76 19.65 -1.05
N LEU A 214 6.40 20.67 -0.26
CA LEU A 214 5.43 21.70 -0.67
C LEU A 214 6.01 23.11 -0.57
N ARG A 215 5.68 23.94 -1.54
CA ARG A 215 5.87 25.40 -1.56
C ARG A 215 4.56 26.05 -1.09
N LEU A 216 4.54 26.55 0.14
CA LEU A 216 3.31 27.08 0.76
C LEU A 216 2.79 28.35 0.09
N ASP A 217 3.69 29.12 -0.54
CA ASP A 217 3.30 30.26 -1.38
C ASP A 217 2.50 29.86 -2.65
N LEU A 218 2.62 28.60 -3.11
CA LEU A 218 1.83 28.05 -4.22
C LEU A 218 0.59 27.30 -3.73
N VAL A 219 0.60 26.80 -2.50
CA VAL A 219 -0.54 26.10 -1.89
C VAL A 219 -1.63 27.10 -1.46
N GLY A 220 -1.24 28.26 -0.96
CA GLY A 220 -2.18 29.30 -0.49
C GLY A 220 -2.72 29.07 0.94
N HIS A 221 -2.22 28.04 1.62
CA HIS A 221 -2.56 27.70 3.02
C HIS A 221 -1.30 27.63 3.88
N SER A 222 -1.45 27.83 5.19
CA SER A 222 -0.35 27.71 6.14
C SER A 222 -0.02 26.25 6.45
N ALA A 223 1.18 26.00 6.97
CA ALA A 223 1.58 24.66 7.41
C ALA A 223 0.70 24.16 8.56
N GLU A 224 0.25 25.05 9.43
CA GLU A 224 -0.64 24.75 10.55
C GLU A 224 -2.00 24.25 10.06
N GLU A 225 -2.60 24.96 9.07
CA GLU A 225 -3.88 24.53 8.46
C GLU A 225 -3.79 23.14 7.85
N LEU A 226 -2.72 22.86 7.07
CA LEU A 226 -2.51 21.55 6.46
C LEU A 226 -2.28 20.45 7.50
N ALA A 227 -1.50 20.72 8.55
CA ALA A 227 -1.21 19.75 9.60
C ALA A 227 -2.46 19.42 10.44
N ILE A 228 -3.25 20.44 10.81
CA ILE A 228 -4.52 20.26 11.53
C ILE A 228 -5.50 19.46 10.66
N ALA A 229 -5.63 19.80 9.38
CA ALA A 229 -6.52 19.10 8.47
C ALA A 229 -6.18 17.61 8.37
N LEU A 230 -4.90 17.23 8.30
CA LEU A 230 -4.48 15.83 8.32
C LEU A 230 -4.78 15.16 9.66
N GLN A 231 -4.59 15.84 10.80
CA GLN A 231 -4.93 15.31 12.12
C GLN A 231 -6.43 15.06 12.28
N GLU A 232 -7.25 15.99 11.81
CA GLU A 232 -8.72 15.88 11.84
C GLU A 232 -9.22 14.78 10.88
N TYR A 233 -8.65 14.72 9.67
CA TYR A 233 -9.03 13.71 8.66
C TYR A 233 -8.81 12.28 9.18
N TYR A 234 -7.70 12.03 9.87
CA TYR A 234 -7.36 10.71 10.42
C TYR A 234 -7.73 10.54 11.90
N ALA A 235 -8.51 11.47 12.47
CA ALA A 235 -8.95 11.34 13.85
C ALA A 235 -9.74 10.03 14.06
N GLY A 236 -9.32 9.24 15.06
CA GLY A 236 -9.95 7.94 15.35
C GLY A 236 -9.43 6.75 14.51
N GLU A 237 -8.55 6.97 13.52
CA GLU A 237 -7.92 5.88 12.79
C GLU A 237 -6.83 5.22 13.64
N THR A 238 -6.95 3.89 13.86
CA THR A 238 -5.99 3.12 14.66
C THR A 238 -4.69 2.82 13.92
N MET A 239 -4.72 2.83 12.58
CA MET A 239 -3.59 2.42 11.73
C MET A 239 -2.81 3.60 11.16
N ILE A 240 -3.28 4.84 11.38
CA ILE A 240 -2.58 6.07 10.96
C ILE A 240 -2.45 6.99 12.17
N LYS A 241 -1.22 7.45 12.42
CA LYS A 241 -0.92 8.46 13.44
C LYS A 241 -0.35 9.70 12.77
N VAL A 242 -0.97 10.85 12.99
CA VAL A 242 -0.47 12.15 12.53
C VAL A 242 0.17 12.88 13.71
N HIS A 243 1.46 13.17 13.59
CA HIS A 243 2.20 13.94 14.61
C HIS A 243 1.89 15.43 14.49
N ALA A 244 2.05 16.16 15.60
CA ALA A 244 1.89 17.61 15.58
C ALA A 244 2.99 18.27 14.72
N LEU A 245 2.65 19.40 14.11
CA LEU A 245 3.60 20.17 13.30
C LEU A 245 4.88 20.49 14.09
N GLY A 246 6.03 20.24 13.48
CA GLY A 246 7.32 20.57 14.04
C GLY A 246 7.82 19.65 15.16
N THR A 247 7.13 18.52 15.45
CA THR A 247 7.54 17.55 16.48
C THR A 247 8.40 16.41 15.93
N ALA A 248 8.74 16.43 14.65
CA ALA A 248 9.61 15.42 14.05
C ALA A 248 10.97 15.35 14.76
N PRO A 249 11.51 14.16 15.04
CA PRO A 249 12.85 14.02 15.59
C PRO A 249 13.91 14.51 14.59
N LYS A 250 15.15 14.67 15.03
CA LYS A 250 16.26 15.12 14.18
C LYS A 250 16.49 14.22 12.97
N PHE A 251 16.23 12.92 13.11
CA PHE A 251 16.33 11.91 12.06
C PHE A 251 15.06 11.04 12.05
N LEU A 252 14.58 10.72 10.85
CA LEU A 252 13.45 9.80 10.61
C LEU A 252 13.97 8.61 9.79
N PRO A 253 14.50 7.56 10.42
CA PRO A 253 14.96 6.38 9.67
C PRO A 253 13.78 5.70 8.95
N ALA A 254 13.92 5.40 7.67
CA ALA A 254 12.87 4.81 6.86
C ALA A 254 12.43 3.41 7.35
N ASN A 255 13.24 2.72 8.12
CA ASN A 255 12.94 1.42 8.71
C ASN A 255 12.35 1.48 10.14
N THR A 256 11.99 2.66 10.64
CA THR A 256 11.42 2.84 11.99
C THR A 256 10.20 1.95 12.24
N LEU A 257 9.32 1.81 11.25
CA LEU A 257 8.11 1.00 11.34
C LEU A 257 8.26 -0.39 10.69
N ALA A 258 9.51 -0.88 10.52
CA ALA A 258 9.74 -2.20 9.98
C ALA A 258 9.01 -3.29 10.78
N GLY A 259 8.23 -4.14 10.10
CA GLY A 259 7.41 -5.18 10.72
C GLY A 259 6.04 -4.72 11.22
N LYS A 260 5.74 -3.41 11.19
CA LYS A 260 4.44 -2.86 11.62
C LYS A 260 3.44 -2.74 10.47
N ASP A 261 2.16 -2.75 10.82
CA ASP A 261 1.06 -2.53 9.88
C ASP A 261 0.45 -1.12 10.01
N THR A 262 1.09 -0.25 10.77
CA THR A 262 0.73 1.16 10.97
C THR A 262 1.50 2.09 10.03
N LEU A 263 1.03 3.33 9.95
CA LEU A 263 1.67 4.44 9.23
C LEU A 263 1.72 5.67 10.14
N GLU A 264 2.83 6.38 10.13
CA GLU A 264 2.98 7.65 10.86
C GLU A 264 3.25 8.79 9.88
N ILE A 265 2.61 9.95 10.10
CA ILE A 265 2.74 11.17 9.29
C ILE A 265 3.42 12.25 10.14
N TYR A 266 4.49 12.83 9.59
CA TYR A 266 5.27 13.91 10.20
C TYR A 266 5.21 15.16 9.32
N PRO A 267 4.34 16.14 9.62
CA PRO A 267 4.38 17.45 8.98
C PRO A 267 5.52 18.29 9.59
N THR A 268 6.34 18.90 8.73
CA THR A 268 7.45 19.80 9.13
C THR A 268 7.42 21.08 8.32
N VAL A 269 7.88 22.18 8.87
CA VAL A 269 7.89 23.49 8.22
C VAL A 269 9.24 24.20 8.41
N SER A 270 9.66 24.93 7.38
CA SER A 270 10.86 25.78 7.44
C SER A 270 10.64 26.98 8.37
N PRO A 271 11.71 27.54 8.98
CA PRO A 271 11.58 28.66 9.91
C PRO A 271 10.95 29.93 9.32
N ASP A 272 11.03 30.10 7.99
CA ASP A 272 10.40 31.20 7.27
C ASP A 272 8.93 30.95 6.88
N GLY A 273 8.38 29.78 7.24
CA GLY A 273 6.99 29.41 6.96
C GLY A 273 6.65 29.17 5.48
N LYS A 274 7.65 29.09 4.57
CA LYS A 274 7.40 29.03 3.12
C LYS A 274 7.48 27.64 2.51
N ARG A 275 8.08 26.69 3.20
CA ARG A 275 8.30 25.34 2.70
C ARG A 275 7.88 24.33 3.76
N MET A 276 7.22 23.28 3.31
CA MET A 276 6.75 22.19 4.15
C MET A 276 7.22 20.86 3.59
N LEU A 277 7.53 19.90 4.47
CA LEU A 277 7.60 18.49 4.10
C LEU A 277 6.46 17.75 4.78
N LEU A 278 5.73 16.98 4.01
CA LEU A 278 4.85 15.94 4.51
C LEU A 278 5.59 14.62 4.37
N ILE A 279 5.82 13.94 5.49
CA ILE A 279 6.61 12.70 5.52
C ILE A 279 5.74 11.59 6.09
N SER A 280 5.63 10.46 5.39
CA SER A 280 5.01 9.25 5.91
C SER A 280 6.04 8.15 6.12
N LEU A 281 5.97 7.47 7.26
CA LEU A 281 6.72 6.25 7.57
C LEU A 281 5.77 5.06 7.62
N LEU A 282 6.16 3.94 7.03
CA LEU A 282 5.40 2.68 7.04
C LEU A 282 6.32 1.49 6.76
N ASP A 283 5.81 0.27 6.96
CA ASP A 283 6.50 -0.92 6.43
C ASP A 283 5.97 -1.23 5.03
N ASN A 284 6.87 -1.34 4.05
CA ASN A 284 6.52 -1.63 2.65
C ASN A 284 5.90 -3.03 2.45
N LEU A 285 6.12 -3.97 3.36
CA LEU A 285 5.52 -5.31 3.35
C LEU A 285 4.34 -5.45 4.33
N GLY A 286 4.27 -4.59 5.35
CA GLY A 286 3.17 -4.48 6.30
C GLY A 286 2.04 -3.61 5.76
N LYS A 287 1.94 -2.36 6.28
CA LYS A 287 0.95 -1.35 5.85
C LYS A 287 0.97 -1.10 4.34
N GLY A 288 2.14 -1.21 3.70
CA GLY A 288 2.30 -1.03 2.25
C GLY A 288 1.89 -2.23 1.39
N SER A 289 1.50 -3.38 1.96
CA SER A 289 1.23 -4.61 1.19
C SER A 289 0.35 -5.61 1.95
N SER A 290 0.95 -6.63 2.58
CA SER A 290 0.23 -7.76 3.19
C SER A 290 -0.66 -7.34 4.36
N GLY A 291 -0.24 -6.37 5.18
CA GLY A 291 -1.04 -5.84 6.28
C GLY A 291 -2.29 -5.13 5.78
N ALA A 292 -2.17 -4.30 4.74
CA ALA A 292 -3.32 -3.67 4.09
C ALA A 292 -4.29 -4.71 3.52
N ALA A 293 -3.77 -5.76 2.87
CA ALA A 293 -4.58 -6.84 2.32
C ALA A 293 -5.36 -7.60 3.42
N VAL A 294 -4.70 -7.95 4.53
CA VAL A 294 -5.34 -8.63 5.66
C VAL A 294 -6.39 -7.73 6.33
N ARG A 295 -6.12 -6.43 6.48
CA ARG A 295 -7.12 -5.49 7.00
C ARG A 295 -8.35 -5.41 6.11
N CYS A 296 -8.16 -5.28 4.80
CA CYS A 296 -9.27 -5.28 3.84
C CYS A 296 -10.09 -6.58 3.94
N MET A 297 -9.44 -7.74 4.04
CA MET A 297 -10.12 -9.02 4.28
C MET A 297 -10.95 -9.00 5.58
N ASN A 298 -10.37 -8.52 6.67
CA ASN A 298 -11.09 -8.44 7.95
C ASN A 298 -12.37 -7.60 7.81
N ILE A 299 -12.28 -6.43 7.17
CA ILE A 299 -13.45 -5.55 6.91
C ILE A 299 -14.48 -6.25 6.02
N MET A 300 -14.05 -6.87 4.91
CA MET A 300 -14.92 -7.57 3.96
C MET A 300 -15.66 -8.75 4.61
N LEU A 301 -15.04 -9.44 5.56
CA LEU A 301 -15.61 -10.58 6.27
C LEU A 301 -16.34 -10.19 7.57
N GLY A 302 -16.38 -8.89 7.93
CA GLY A 302 -17.01 -8.41 9.16
C GLY A 302 -16.28 -8.83 10.43
N LEU A 303 -14.97 -9.07 10.33
CA LEU A 303 -14.10 -9.39 11.46
C LEU A 303 -13.55 -8.11 12.10
N GLU A 304 -12.91 -8.24 13.26
CA GLU A 304 -12.19 -7.12 13.89
C GLU A 304 -11.05 -6.65 12.95
N GLU A 305 -11.02 -5.34 12.63
CA GLU A 305 -10.18 -4.78 11.56
C GLU A 305 -8.68 -5.02 11.75
N THR A 306 -8.20 -4.98 13.00
CA THR A 306 -6.77 -5.10 13.34
C THR A 306 -6.36 -6.53 13.68
N LYS A 307 -7.29 -7.49 13.65
CA LYS A 307 -6.99 -8.88 14.00
C LYS A 307 -5.91 -9.49 13.09
N GLY A 308 -4.81 -9.94 13.71
CA GLY A 308 -3.66 -10.53 13.02
C GLY A 308 -2.74 -9.49 12.37
N LEU A 309 -2.83 -8.22 12.82
CA LEU A 309 -1.95 -7.11 12.42
C LEU A 309 -1.05 -6.69 13.58
N GLU A 310 0.12 -6.13 13.24
CA GLU A 310 1.11 -5.59 14.16
C GLU A 310 0.97 -4.06 14.25
N LEU A 311 0.49 -3.57 15.39
CA LEU A 311 0.29 -2.14 15.65
C LEU A 311 1.55 -1.47 16.24
#